data_c5924f5655365f8b3ec5ec940733f1ba
#
_entry.id   c5924f5655365f8b3ec5ec940733f1ba
#
_cell.length_a   1.000
_cell.length_b   1.000
_cell.length_c   1.000
_cell.angle_alpha   90.00
_cell.angle_beta   90.00
_cell.angle_gamma   90.00
#
_symmetry.space_group_name_H-M   'P 1'
#
loop_
_entity.id
_entity.type
_entity.pdbx_description
1 polymer ?
#
loop_
_entity_poly.entity_id
_entity_poly.type
_entity_poly.pdbx_seq_one_letter_code
_entity_poly.pdbx_strand_id
1 'polypeptide(L)'
;MKVLRSIAWLALPLLLMTAAPRAGDALAAEAKKATTVDELAKMYDSSDCKQCHEAIYNEWGQSLHARSIFGTGRTALTVATTVKVGLMSWKYSGVKKPEDVKVKHVMVCFKCHLPQIAEATDDVAKEIVLASIRYGDKNTTDAEKEKIEKHLSKVSINCLVCHQRNAITHKWVDGFPQQNEVYGSKEGAHADAAHPVMKKSPIMSESILCGQCHGLGPNFELENPSQCGTLYGSYLWAYRAEGGQESCQECHMRKSKLGHNMQSYNDINMGKTAVDFRVETLGYIWRDKAKMIPQTLVKIEMINRAGHAIPDG
;
A
#
# COMPACT_ATOMS: atom_id res chain seq x y z
N MET A 1 46.88 33.81 69.09
CA MET A 1 45.56 33.16 69.14
C MET A 1 45.31 32.49 67.78
N LYS A 2 45.52 31.18 67.73
CA LYS A 2 45.32 30.40 66.50
C LYS A 2 43.99 29.65 66.62
N VAL A 3 43.03 29.94 65.76
CA VAL A 3 41.75 29.24 65.69
C VAL A 3 41.88 28.10 64.62
N LEU A 4 41.94 26.87 65.10
CA LEU A 4 41.82 25.67 64.25
C LEU A 4 40.34 25.51 63.88
N ARG A 5 40.05 25.49 62.58
CA ARG A 5 38.77 25.07 62.02
C ARG A 5 38.89 23.58 61.60
N SER A 6 38.17 22.76 62.33
CA SER A 6 38.02 21.33 62.01
C SER A 6 37.04 21.20 60.83
N ILE A 7 37.48 20.60 59.73
CA ILE A 7 36.64 20.25 58.57
C ILE A 7 36.18 18.82 58.80
N ALA A 8 34.90 18.67 59.09
CA ALA A 8 34.26 17.36 59.17
C ALA A 8 33.93 16.85 57.74
N TRP A 9 34.53 15.75 57.36
CA TRP A 9 34.21 15.04 56.12
C TRP A 9 32.92 14.24 56.33
N LEU A 10 31.85 14.67 55.70
CA LEU A 10 30.59 13.90 55.55
C LEU A 10 30.81 12.88 54.41
N ALA A 11 31.05 11.63 54.79
CA ALA A 11 31.03 10.51 53.84
C ALA A 11 29.58 10.26 53.38
N LEU A 12 29.30 10.63 52.16
CA LEU A 12 28.05 10.32 51.49
C LEU A 12 28.06 8.84 51.07
N PRO A 13 27.14 7.97 51.49
CA PRO A 13 27.09 6.61 50.98
C PRO A 13 26.68 6.62 49.52
N LEU A 14 27.58 6.09 48.66
CA LEU A 14 27.31 5.84 47.27
C LEU A 14 26.26 4.70 47.16
N LEU A 15 25.00 5.07 47.01
CA LEU A 15 23.92 4.13 46.75
C LEU A 15 24.16 3.55 45.33
N LEU A 16 24.70 2.33 45.26
CA LEU A 16 24.69 1.56 44.04
C LEU A 16 23.20 1.26 43.67
N MET A 17 22.63 2.11 42.83
CA MET A 17 21.39 1.79 42.15
C MET A 17 21.73 0.66 41.15
N THR A 18 21.50 -0.57 41.57
CA THR A 18 21.38 -1.68 40.60
C THR A 18 20.19 -1.35 39.73
N ALA A 19 20.45 -0.94 38.50
CA ALA A 19 19.41 -0.76 37.50
C ALA A 19 18.73 -2.12 37.31
N ALA A 20 17.51 -2.25 37.85
CA ALA A 20 16.64 -3.34 37.48
C ALA A 20 16.45 -3.26 35.94
N PRO A 21 16.57 -4.37 35.21
CA PRO A 21 16.30 -4.36 33.78
C PRO A 21 14.90 -3.82 33.58
N ARG A 22 14.78 -2.72 32.80
CA ARG A 22 13.51 -2.21 32.37
C ARG A 22 12.80 -3.34 31.62
N ALA A 23 11.54 -3.60 31.97
CA ALA A 23 10.68 -4.59 31.31
C ALA A 23 10.38 -4.29 29.82
N GLY A 24 11.18 -3.45 29.17
CA GLY A 24 11.14 -3.10 27.76
C GLY A 24 12.27 -3.71 26.92
N ASP A 25 13.26 -4.36 27.54
CA ASP A 25 14.37 -5.03 26.84
C ASP A 25 14.10 -6.54 26.63
N ALA A 26 12.84 -6.98 26.66
CA ALA A 26 12.48 -8.20 25.98
C ALA A 26 12.71 -7.93 24.48
N LEU A 27 13.92 -8.27 23.99
CA LEU A 27 14.25 -8.37 22.59
C LEU A 27 13.06 -9.07 21.93
N ALA A 28 12.29 -8.31 21.12
CA ALA A 28 11.29 -8.92 20.26
C ALA A 28 12.04 -10.02 19.52
N ALA A 29 11.71 -11.28 19.80
CA ALA A 29 12.29 -12.42 19.12
C ALA A 29 12.15 -12.10 17.65
N GLU A 30 13.27 -12.08 16.90
CA GLU A 30 13.27 -11.69 15.49
C GLU A 30 12.20 -12.57 14.81
N ALA A 31 11.11 -11.96 14.38
CA ALA A 31 9.98 -12.70 13.87
C ALA A 31 10.48 -13.55 12.69
N LYS A 32 10.21 -14.86 12.74
CA LYS A 32 10.67 -15.80 11.72
C LYS A 32 10.20 -15.33 10.35
N LYS A 33 11.14 -14.99 9.49
CA LYS A 33 10.84 -14.58 8.12
C LYS A 33 10.39 -15.77 7.27
N ALA A 34 9.43 -15.53 6.39
CA ALA A 34 9.02 -16.50 5.39
C ALA A 34 10.18 -16.80 4.43
N THR A 35 10.44 -18.07 4.18
CA THR A 35 11.51 -18.55 3.28
C THR A 35 10.98 -19.00 1.92
N THR A 36 9.66 -19.08 1.77
CA THR A 36 8.96 -19.40 0.52
C THR A 36 7.73 -18.52 0.33
N VAL A 37 7.24 -18.40 -0.90
CA VAL A 37 5.97 -17.71 -1.19
C VAL A 37 4.80 -18.38 -0.43
N ASP A 38 4.81 -19.70 -0.29
CA ASP A 38 3.76 -20.42 0.43
C ASP A 38 3.78 -20.13 1.95
N GLU A 39 4.95 -20.03 2.55
CA GLU A 39 5.06 -19.59 3.94
C GLU A 39 4.56 -18.15 4.12
N LEU A 40 4.93 -17.24 3.21
CA LEU A 40 4.44 -15.87 3.25
C LEU A 40 2.92 -15.79 3.09
N ALA A 41 2.35 -16.56 2.17
CA ALA A 41 0.91 -16.67 1.98
C ALA A 41 0.21 -17.18 3.24
N LYS A 42 0.80 -18.20 3.91
CA LYS A 42 0.25 -18.77 5.15
C LYS A 42 0.29 -17.79 6.32
N MET A 43 1.30 -16.92 6.41
CA MET A 43 1.37 -15.89 7.46
C MET A 43 0.22 -14.89 7.37
N TYR A 44 -0.35 -14.72 6.18
CA TYR A 44 -1.44 -13.79 5.88
C TYR A 44 -2.66 -14.53 5.31
N ASP A 45 -2.89 -15.77 5.74
CA ASP A 45 -4.07 -16.54 5.30
C ASP A 45 -5.35 -15.94 5.88
N SER A 46 -6.18 -15.39 5.02
CA SER A 46 -7.48 -14.80 5.36
C SER A 46 -8.67 -15.64 4.85
N SER A 47 -8.43 -16.88 4.47
CA SER A 47 -9.48 -17.76 3.92
C SER A 47 -10.62 -18.02 4.91
N ASP A 48 -10.30 -18.12 6.18
CA ASP A 48 -11.28 -18.35 7.25
C ASP A 48 -12.21 -17.16 7.49
N CYS A 49 -11.79 -15.94 7.13
CA CYS A 49 -12.64 -14.74 7.20
C CYS A 49 -13.95 -14.93 6.42
N LYS A 50 -13.90 -15.70 5.32
CA LYS A 50 -15.07 -15.97 4.47
C LYS A 50 -16.22 -16.62 5.24
N GLN A 51 -15.94 -17.45 6.24
CA GLN A 51 -16.96 -18.21 6.97
C GLN A 51 -18.00 -17.29 7.63
N CYS A 52 -17.57 -16.11 8.11
CA CYS A 52 -18.45 -15.14 8.77
C CYS A 52 -18.65 -13.86 7.95
N HIS A 53 -17.72 -13.54 7.06
CA HIS A 53 -17.72 -12.31 6.26
C HIS A 53 -17.86 -12.58 4.75
N GLU A 54 -18.69 -13.55 4.35
CA GLU A 54 -18.80 -14.04 2.97
C GLU A 54 -19.07 -12.91 1.95
N ALA A 55 -20.03 -12.04 2.24
CA ALA A 55 -20.36 -10.93 1.33
C ALA A 55 -19.14 -10.00 1.10
N ILE A 56 -18.48 -9.61 2.18
CA ILE A 56 -17.29 -8.75 2.16
C ILE A 56 -16.13 -9.45 1.44
N TYR A 57 -15.96 -10.74 1.69
CA TYR A 57 -14.93 -11.56 1.05
C TYR A 57 -15.13 -11.62 -0.47
N ASN A 58 -16.38 -11.77 -0.90
CA ASN A 58 -16.72 -11.80 -2.33
C ASN A 58 -16.54 -10.43 -2.99
N GLU A 59 -16.86 -9.32 -2.31
CA GLU A 59 -16.55 -7.96 -2.77
C GLU A 59 -15.04 -7.78 -2.97
N TRP A 60 -14.24 -8.11 -1.94
CA TRP A 60 -12.78 -8.05 -2.01
C TRP A 60 -12.23 -8.92 -3.13
N GLY A 61 -12.73 -10.14 -3.30
CA GLY A 61 -12.29 -11.07 -4.33
C GLY A 61 -12.42 -10.53 -5.75
N GLN A 62 -13.33 -9.58 -5.99
CA GLN A 62 -13.48 -8.88 -7.27
C GLN A 62 -12.55 -7.67 -7.39
N SER A 63 -11.95 -7.22 -6.31
CA SER A 63 -11.10 -6.01 -6.29
C SER A 63 -9.74 -6.23 -6.94
N LEU A 64 -9.08 -5.13 -7.30
CA LEU A 64 -7.67 -5.17 -7.71
C LEU A 64 -6.73 -5.49 -6.55
N HIS A 65 -7.13 -5.25 -5.31
CA HIS A 65 -6.34 -5.63 -4.14
C HIS A 65 -6.17 -7.15 -4.04
N ALA A 66 -7.21 -7.93 -4.34
CA ALA A 66 -7.12 -9.39 -4.41
C ALA A 66 -6.18 -9.90 -5.51
N ARG A 67 -5.77 -9.03 -6.43
CA ARG A 67 -4.94 -9.33 -7.60
C ARG A 67 -3.78 -8.35 -7.75
N SER A 68 -3.22 -7.89 -6.64
CA SER A 68 -2.31 -6.74 -6.57
C SER A 68 -1.01 -6.88 -7.38
N ILE A 69 -0.57 -8.11 -7.66
CA ILE A 69 0.65 -8.36 -8.45
C ILE A 69 0.30 -8.65 -9.92
N PHE A 70 -0.59 -9.60 -10.18
CA PHE A 70 -0.82 -10.14 -11.53
C PHE A 70 -2.19 -9.79 -12.13
N GLY A 71 -3.11 -9.23 -11.36
CA GLY A 71 -4.49 -9.03 -11.79
C GLY A 71 -4.71 -8.19 -13.06
N THR A 72 -3.76 -7.31 -13.39
CA THR A 72 -3.77 -6.54 -14.64
C THR A 72 -2.56 -6.85 -15.53
N GLY A 73 -1.64 -7.69 -15.06
CA GLY A 73 -0.33 -7.89 -15.68
C GLY A 73 0.63 -6.70 -15.55
N ARG A 74 0.13 -5.51 -15.28
CA ARG A 74 0.94 -4.27 -15.24
C ARG A 74 1.96 -4.28 -14.11
N THR A 75 1.58 -4.68 -12.91
CA THR A 75 2.50 -4.66 -11.75
C THR A 75 3.71 -5.57 -12.00
N ALA A 76 3.49 -6.79 -12.50
CA ALA A 76 4.58 -7.71 -12.82
C ALA A 76 5.52 -7.14 -13.89
N LEU A 77 4.97 -6.54 -14.96
CA LEU A 77 5.76 -5.88 -16.00
C LEU A 77 6.53 -4.68 -15.45
N THR A 78 5.92 -3.88 -14.57
CA THR A 78 6.58 -2.75 -13.92
C THR A 78 7.70 -3.22 -13.02
N VAL A 79 7.52 -4.27 -12.23
CA VAL A 79 8.58 -4.88 -11.41
C VAL A 79 9.75 -5.33 -12.28
N ALA A 80 9.47 -6.05 -13.37
CA ALA A 80 10.48 -6.51 -14.32
C ALA A 80 11.27 -5.34 -14.93
N THR A 81 10.57 -4.28 -15.35
CA THR A 81 11.18 -3.08 -15.93
C THR A 81 12.00 -2.32 -14.90
N THR A 82 11.46 -2.12 -13.69
CA THR A 82 12.17 -1.44 -12.59
C THR A 82 13.47 -2.15 -12.25
N VAL A 83 13.48 -3.47 -12.20
CA VAL A 83 14.72 -4.22 -11.95
C VAL A 83 15.71 -4.05 -13.10
N LYS A 84 15.28 -4.26 -14.36
CA LYS A 84 16.16 -4.23 -15.53
C LYS A 84 16.69 -2.83 -15.86
N VAL A 85 15.84 -1.82 -15.76
CA VAL A 85 16.18 -0.45 -16.17
C VAL A 85 16.53 0.43 -14.97
N GLY A 86 15.80 0.33 -13.86
CA GLY A 86 16.03 1.17 -12.69
C GLY A 86 17.19 0.69 -11.82
N LEU A 87 17.15 -0.56 -11.37
CA LEU A 87 18.13 -1.08 -10.40
C LEU A 87 19.44 -1.54 -11.05
N MET A 88 19.37 -2.31 -12.14
CA MET A 88 20.55 -2.87 -12.77
C MET A 88 21.40 -1.82 -13.50
N SER A 89 20.81 -0.77 -14.03
CA SER A 89 21.53 0.33 -14.68
C SER A 89 22.13 1.33 -13.69
N TRP A 90 21.58 1.39 -12.48
CA TRP A 90 22.09 2.31 -11.45
C TRP A 90 23.28 1.70 -10.69
N LYS A 91 24.48 2.28 -10.92
CA LYS A 91 25.73 1.77 -10.38
C LYS A 91 25.78 1.64 -8.82
N TYR A 92 24.97 2.43 -8.11
CA TYR A 92 24.92 2.43 -6.64
C TYR A 92 23.85 1.51 -6.05
N SER A 93 23.01 0.89 -6.87
CA SER A 93 21.96 -0.02 -6.39
C SER A 93 22.51 -1.28 -5.72
N GLY A 94 23.72 -1.72 -6.15
CA GLY A 94 24.29 -3.01 -5.76
C GLY A 94 23.71 -4.20 -6.54
N VAL A 95 22.74 -3.96 -7.42
CA VAL A 95 22.09 -4.99 -8.24
C VAL A 95 22.77 -5.04 -9.62
N LYS A 96 23.50 -6.12 -9.91
CA LYS A 96 24.18 -6.32 -11.19
C LYS A 96 23.38 -7.24 -12.13
N LYS A 97 22.63 -8.14 -11.57
CA LYS A 97 21.76 -9.10 -12.25
C LYS A 97 20.48 -9.32 -11.42
N PRO A 98 19.41 -9.85 -12.00
CA PRO A 98 18.14 -10.01 -11.26
C PRO A 98 18.26 -10.86 -9.99
N GLU A 99 19.21 -11.80 -9.97
CA GLU A 99 19.49 -12.68 -8.84
C GLU A 99 20.10 -11.96 -7.61
N ASP A 100 20.63 -10.75 -7.79
CA ASP A 100 21.19 -9.94 -6.71
C ASP A 100 20.11 -9.14 -5.97
N VAL A 101 18.84 -9.23 -6.42
CA VAL A 101 17.73 -8.50 -5.82
C VAL A 101 17.43 -9.00 -4.41
N LYS A 102 17.18 -8.07 -3.52
CA LYS A 102 16.82 -8.28 -2.11
C LYS A 102 15.47 -7.62 -1.80
N VAL A 103 14.89 -7.96 -0.65
CA VAL A 103 13.65 -7.34 -0.16
C VAL A 103 13.71 -5.81 -0.24
N LYS A 104 14.79 -5.18 0.24
CA LYS A 104 14.95 -3.72 0.19
C LYS A 104 14.80 -3.12 -1.22
N HIS A 105 15.22 -3.85 -2.25
CA HIS A 105 15.16 -3.37 -3.63
C HIS A 105 13.75 -3.45 -4.24
N VAL A 106 12.96 -4.44 -3.83
CA VAL A 106 11.57 -4.59 -4.31
C VAL A 106 10.58 -3.71 -3.56
N MET A 107 10.96 -3.17 -2.39
CA MET A 107 10.11 -2.26 -1.62
C MET A 107 9.71 -1.01 -2.40
N VAL A 108 10.42 -0.65 -3.47
CA VAL A 108 10.04 0.42 -4.38
C VAL A 108 8.63 0.22 -4.98
N CYS A 109 8.23 -1.03 -5.22
CA CYS A 109 6.90 -1.40 -5.70
C CYS A 109 6.06 -2.06 -4.59
N PHE A 110 6.69 -2.96 -3.82
CA PHE A 110 5.96 -3.84 -2.92
C PHE A 110 5.62 -3.23 -1.56
N LYS A 111 6.11 -2.04 -1.23
CA LYS A 111 5.57 -1.32 -0.08
C LYS A 111 4.05 -1.06 -0.21
N CYS A 112 3.53 -1.05 -1.46
CA CYS A 112 2.11 -0.89 -1.77
C CYS A 112 1.48 -2.18 -2.32
N HIS A 113 2.13 -2.86 -3.27
CA HIS A 113 1.53 -3.99 -3.98
C HIS A 113 1.66 -5.34 -3.27
N LEU A 114 2.62 -5.46 -2.34
CA LEU A 114 2.83 -6.66 -1.52
C LEU A 114 3.58 -6.28 -0.22
N PRO A 115 3.00 -5.45 0.66
CA PRO A 115 3.73 -4.91 1.81
C PRO A 115 4.23 -5.97 2.78
N GLN A 116 3.59 -7.14 2.85
CA GLN A 116 4.03 -8.28 3.66
C GLN A 116 5.36 -8.88 3.23
N ILE A 117 5.89 -8.55 2.04
CA ILE A 117 7.24 -8.97 1.59
C ILE A 117 8.34 -8.55 2.57
N ALA A 118 8.11 -7.51 3.37
CA ALA A 118 9.04 -7.09 4.42
C ALA A 118 9.32 -8.20 5.44
N GLU A 119 8.42 -9.16 5.58
CA GLU A 119 8.49 -10.31 6.49
C GLU A 119 9.00 -11.59 5.80
N ALA A 120 9.50 -11.46 4.58
CA ALA A 120 10.12 -12.54 3.83
C ALA A 120 11.65 -12.41 3.75
N THR A 121 12.31 -13.49 3.37
CA THR A 121 13.74 -13.49 3.06
C THR A 121 14.04 -12.89 1.70
N ASP A 122 15.31 -12.55 1.47
CA ASP A 122 15.76 -12.06 0.15
C ASP A 122 15.54 -13.09 -0.96
N ASP A 123 15.51 -14.39 -0.66
CA ASP A 123 15.24 -15.44 -1.65
C ASP A 123 13.80 -15.42 -2.16
N VAL A 124 12.83 -15.12 -1.29
CA VAL A 124 11.43 -14.93 -1.71
C VAL A 124 11.29 -13.71 -2.63
N ALA A 125 11.95 -12.59 -2.28
CA ALA A 125 11.95 -11.41 -3.13
C ALA A 125 12.56 -11.69 -4.51
N LYS A 126 13.65 -12.42 -4.54
CA LYS A 126 14.31 -12.89 -5.78
C LYS A 126 13.39 -13.79 -6.61
N GLU A 127 12.74 -14.76 -6.00
CA GLU A 127 11.78 -15.65 -6.65
C GLU A 127 10.68 -14.87 -7.36
N ILE A 128 10.05 -13.91 -6.66
CA ILE A 128 8.97 -13.07 -7.21
C ILE A 128 9.48 -12.22 -8.37
N VAL A 129 10.67 -11.64 -8.26
CA VAL A 129 11.28 -10.84 -9.34
C VAL A 129 11.58 -11.69 -10.57
N LEU A 130 12.21 -12.84 -10.40
CA LEU A 130 12.53 -13.74 -11.51
C LEU A 130 11.25 -14.24 -12.21
N ALA A 131 10.22 -14.57 -11.44
CA ALA A 131 8.92 -14.93 -11.97
C ALA A 131 8.27 -13.78 -12.75
N SER A 132 8.35 -12.54 -12.23
CA SER A 132 7.84 -11.34 -12.90
C SER A 132 8.59 -11.06 -14.22
N ILE A 133 9.91 -11.23 -14.23
CA ILE A 133 10.73 -11.09 -15.43
C ILE A 133 10.37 -12.15 -16.47
N ARG A 134 10.20 -13.40 -16.03
CA ARG A 134 9.78 -14.50 -16.90
C ARG A 134 8.39 -14.27 -17.46
N TYR A 135 7.44 -13.82 -16.64
CA TYR A 135 6.10 -13.47 -17.08
C TYR A 135 6.09 -12.42 -18.20
N GLY A 136 6.95 -11.40 -18.09
CA GLY A 136 7.09 -10.34 -19.11
C GLY A 136 7.93 -10.70 -20.34
N ASP A 137 8.53 -11.88 -20.39
CA ASP A 137 9.33 -12.31 -21.55
C ASP A 137 8.41 -12.73 -22.70
N LYS A 138 8.69 -12.20 -23.89
CA LYS A 138 7.92 -12.50 -25.12
C LYS A 138 7.93 -13.99 -25.52
N ASN A 139 8.93 -14.73 -25.07
CA ASN A 139 9.07 -16.15 -25.34
C ASN A 139 8.38 -17.05 -24.30
N THR A 140 7.76 -16.46 -23.27
CA THR A 140 7.01 -17.22 -22.25
C THR A 140 5.66 -17.59 -22.80
N THR A 141 5.36 -18.88 -22.76
CA THR A 141 4.07 -19.42 -23.23
C THR A 141 2.94 -19.02 -22.26
N ASP A 142 1.70 -19.04 -22.77
CA ASP A 142 0.53 -18.72 -21.95
C ASP A 142 0.37 -19.70 -20.79
N ALA A 143 0.68 -20.98 -20.99
CA ALA A 143 0.66 -22.00 -19.92
C ALA A 143 1.70 -21.71 -18.81
N GLU A 144 2.89 -21.22 -19.17
CA GLU A 144 3.88 -20.79 -18.18
C GLU A 144 3.42 -19.53 -17.42
N LYS A 145 2.83 -18.56 -18.13
CA LYS A 145 2.26 -17.36 -17.51
C LYS A 145 1.17 -17.72 -16.50
N GLU A 146 0.25 -18.60 -16.90
CA GLU A 146 -0.80 -19.09 -16.00
C GLU A 146 -0.24 -19.78 -14.75
N LYS A 147 0.82 -20.58 -14.91
CA LYS A 147 1.50 -21.22 -13.78
C LYS A 147 2.13 -20.20 -12.84
N ILE A 148 2.77 -19.16 -13.37
CA ILE A 148 3.36 -18.07 -12.60
C ILE A 148 2.27 -17.30 -11.85
N GLU A 149 1.20 -16.93 -12.53
CA GLU A 149 0.05 -16.22 -11.94
C GLU A 149 -0.56 -17.03 -10.80
N LYS A 150 -0.84 -18.32 -11.03
CA LYS A 150 -1.39 -19.22 -10.02
C LYS A 150 -0.48 -19.34 -8.80
N HIS A 151 0.83 -19.37 -8.99
CA HIS A 151 1.79 -19.46 -7.89
C HIS A 151 1.79 -18.17 -7.05
N LEU A 152 1.92 -17.02 -7.69
CA LEU A 152 2.06 -15.74 -7.01
C LEU A 152 0.73 -15.08 -6.62
N SER A 153 -0.42 -15.55 -7.14
CA SER A 153 -1.74 -15.09 -6.68
C SER A 153 -2.07 -15.52 -5.24
N LYS A 154 -1.29 -16.44 -4.67
CA LYS A 154 -1.39 -16.80 -3.26
C LYS A 154 -1.07 -15.64 -2.31
N VAL A 155 -0.30 -14.67 -2.79
CA VAL A 155 0.06 -13.46 -2.07
C VAL A 155 -0.57 -12.24 -2.73
N SER A 156 -1.36 -11.48 -1.97
CA SER A 156 -2.11 -10.32 -2.45
C SER A 156 -2.35 -9.35 -1.29
N ILE A 157 -2.93 -8.19 -1.56
CA ILE A 157 -3.44 -7.30 -0.51
C ILE A 157 -4.79 -7.87 -0.04
N ASN A 158 -4.76 -8.63 1.04
CA ASN A 158 -5.92 -9.31 1.58
C ASN A 158 -6.42 -8.69 2.89
N CYS A 159 -7.38 -9.34 3.54
CA CYS A 159 -7.98 -8.88 4.78
C CYS A 159 -6.93 -8.55 5.84
N LEU A 160 -5.97 -9.45 6.09
CA LEU A 160 -4.96 -9.28 7.13
C LEU A 160 -3.91 -8.19 6.79
N VAL A 161 -3.67 -7.92 5.51
CA VAL A 161 -2.82 -6.79 5.13
C VAL A 161 -3.43 -5.47 5.60
N CYS A 162 -4.74 -5.27 5.42
CA CYS A 162 -5.42 -4.07 5.89
C CYS A 162 -5.75 -4.15 7.39
N HIS A 163 -6.40 -5.25 7.82
CA HIS A 163 -6.95 -5.39 9.17
C HIS A 163 -5.95 -5.85 10.24
N GLN A 164 -4.70 -6.12 9.87
CA GLN A 164 -3.64 -6.45 10.81
C GLN A 164 -2.43 -5.56 10.56
N ARG A 165 -1.73 -5.76 9.45
CA ARG A 165 -0.45 -5.13 9.16
C ARG A 165 -0.53 -3.60 9.02
N ASN A 166 -1.49 -3.08 8.27
CA ASN A 166 -1.61 -1.65 7.98
C ASN A 166 -2.50 -0.89 8.98
N ALA A 167 -3.23 -1.61 9.82
CA ALA A 167 -4.12 -1.03 10.82
C ALA A 167 -3.40 -0.50 12.08
N ILE A 168 -2.07 -0.67 12.19
CA ILE A 168 -1.32 -0.22 13.36
C ILE A 168 -0.88 1.22 13.16
N THR A 169 -1.36 2.09 14.03
CA THR A 169 -1.11 3.53 13.97
C THR A 169 0.34 3.89 14.35
N HIS A 170 0.95 3.14 15.26
CA HIS A 170 2.28 3.43 15.84
C HIS A 170 3.22 2.23 15.73
N LYS A 171 3.51 1.80 14.50
CA LYS A 171 4.39 0.64 14.24
C LYS A 171 5.74 0.70 14.95
N TRP A 172 6.29 1.89 15.09
CA TRP A 172 7.57 2.14 15.74
C TRP A 172 7.49 2.16 17.28
N VAL A 173 6.29 2.28 17.85
CA VAL A 173 6.04 2.19 19.29
C VAL A 173 5.47 0.81 19.65
N ASP A 174 4.43 0.37 18.94
CA ASP A 174 3.65 -0.83 19.23
C ASP A 174 4.24 -2.10 18.59
N GLY A 175 5.24 -1.92 17.71
CA GLY A 175 5.87 -3.02 17.00
C GLY A 175 5.06 -3.53 15.82
N PHE A 176 5.25 -4.81 15.50
CA PHE A 176 4.53 -5.48 14.44
C PHE A 176 3.13 -5.92 14.90
N PRO A 177 2.21 -6.19 13.95
CA PRO A 177 0.89 -6.72 14.25
C PRO A 177 0.97 -7.95 15.17
N GLN A 178 0.10 -8.01 16.13
CA GLN A 178 -0.03 -9.21 16.97
C GLN A 178 -0.68 -10.30 16.13
N GLN A 179 -0.10 -11.48 16.11
CA GLN A 179 -0.53 -12.57 15.22
C GLN A 179 -1.96 -13.05 15.45
N ASN A 180 -2.48 -12.88 16.66
CA ASN A 180 -3.80 -13.38 17.06
C ASN A 180 -4.86 -12.27 17.12
N GLU A 181 -4.60 -11.11 16.54
CA GLU A 181 -5.46 -9.95 16.63
C GLU A 181 -5.83 -9.44 15.25
N VAL A 182 -7.06 -8.97 15.11
CA VAL A 182 -7.52 -8.18 13.97
C VAL A 182 -7.97 -6.80 14.44
N TYR A 183 -7.87 -5.83 13.57
CA TYR A 183 -8.16 -4.43 13.87
C TYR A 183 -9.40 -3.98 13.09
N GLY A 184 -10.30 -3.29 13.79
CA GLY A 184 -11.54 -2.78 13.22
C GLY A 184 -11.99 -1.50 13.87
N SER A 185 -13.26 -1.15 13.66
CA SER A 185 -13.93 -0.03 14.33
C SER A 185 -14.41 -0.36 15.74
N LYS A 186 -14.39 -1.64 16.13
CA LYS A 186 -14.87 -2.15 17.43
C LYS A 186 -13.73 -2.82 18.18
N GLU A 187 -13.96 -3.08 19.45
CA GLU A 187 -13.05 -3.79 20.35
C GLU A 187 -13.82 -4.94 21.04
N GLY A 188 -13.14 -6.07 21.29
CA GLY A 188 -13.73 -7.20 22.01
C GLY A 188 -13.31 -8.55 21.49
N ALA A 189 -14.06 -9.58 21.88
CA ALA A 189 -13.87 -10.93 21.40
C ALA A 189 -14.24 -11.01 19.90
N HIS A 190 -13.48 -11.80 19.16
CA HIS A 190 -13.74 -12.12 17.78
C HIS A 190 -13.96 -13.65 17.66
N ALA A 191 -14.93 -14.06 16.87
CA ALA A 191 -15.35 -15.46 16.81
C ALA A 191 -14.41 -16.38 16.00
N ASP A 192 -13.31 -15.84 15.48
CA ASP A 192 -12.30 -16.60 14.74
C ASP A 192 -11.25 -17.17 15.70
N ALA A 193 -11.01 -18.48 15.63
CA ALA A 193 -10.03 -19.16 16.48
C ALA A 193 -8.58 -18.71 16.19
N ALA A 194 -8.27 -18.32 14.96
CA ALA A 194 -6.94 -17.81 14.58
C ALA A 194 -6.73 -16.37 15.04
N HIS A 195 -7.82 -15.59 15.15
CA HIS A 195 -7.81 -14.20 15.55
C HIS A 195 -8.89 -13.90 16.58
N PRO A 196 -8.74 -14.43 17.82
CA PRO A 196 -9.81 -14.39 18.82
C PRO A 196 -10.08 -12.99 19.41
N VAL A 197 -9.22 -12.03 19.11
CA VAL A 197 -9.31 -10.67 19.65
C VAL A 197 -9.43 -9.65 18.53
N MET A 198 -10.43 -8.78 18.64
CA MET A 198 -10.56 -7.59 17.81
C MET A 198 -10.17 -6.35 18.61
N LYS A 199 -9.24 -5.57 18.08
CA LYS A 199 -8.84 -4.28 18.64
C LYS A 199 -9.39 -3.13 17.81
N LYS A 200 -9.81 -2.08 18.52
CA LYS A 200 -10.21 -0.83 17.86
C LYS A 200 -8.96 -0.10 17.37
N SER A 201 -8.95 0.25 16.09
CA SER A 201 -7.93 1.10 15.50
C SER A 201 -8.56 2.29 14.78
N PRO A 202 -8.27 3.53 15.19
CA PRO A 202 -8.82 4.73 14.55
C PRO A 202 -8.46 4.83 13.06
N ILE A 203 -7.27 4.36 12.68
CA ILE A 203 -6.78 4.41 11.30
C ILE A 203 -7.70 3.68 10.31
N MET A 204 -8.47 2.69 10.79
CA MET A 204 -9.43 1.95 9.95
C MET A 204 -10.55 2.83 9.38
N SER A 205 -10.84 3.95 10.01
CA SER A 205 -11.83 4.93 9.55
C SER A 205 -11.20 6.18 8.92
N GLU A 206 -9.88 6.27 8.90
CA GLU A 206 -9.14 7.43 8.43
C GLU A 206 -8.60 7.20 7.02
N SER A 207 -8.63 8.26 6.20
CA SER A 207 -8.11 8.21 4.83
C SER A 207 -6.64 7.81 4.75
N ILE A 208 -5.86 8.01 5.82
CA ILE A 208 -4.45 7.61 5.86
C ILE A 208 -4.27 6.09 5.75
N LEU A 209 -5.24 5.26 6.11
CA LEU A 209 -5.16 3.82 5.85
C LEU A 209 -4.92 3.56 4.36
N CYS A 210 -5.71 4.19 3.50
CA CYS A 210 -5.55 4.12 2.05
C CYS A 210 -4.28 4.87 1.60
N GLY A 211 -4.02 6.02 2.20
CA GLY A 211 -2.88 6.88 1.93
C GLY A 211 -1.51 6.22 2.17
N GLN A 212 -1.44 5.15 2.96
CA GLN A 212 -0.19 4.38 3.14
C GLN A 212 0.33 3.80 1.82
N CYS A 213 -0.56 3.54 0.85
CA CYS A 213 -0.23 3.03 -0.47
C CYS A 213 -0.58 4.04 -1.58
N HIS A 214 -1.70 4.75 -1.44
CA HIS A 214 -2.22 5.69 -2.42
C HIS A 214 -1.75 7.14 -2.18
N GLY A 215 -0.48 7.37 -1.84
CA GLY A 215 0.01 8.71 -1.62
C GLY A 215 1.35 8.81 -0.91
N LEU A 216 2.08 7.70 -0.86
CA LEU A 216 3.47 7.72 -0.38
C LEU A 216 4.33 8.57 -1.31
N GLY A 217 5.31 9.23 -0.72
CA GLY A 217 6.28 10.05 -1.44
C GLY A 217 7.11 9.28 -2.46
N PRO A 218 8.00 9.99 -3.16
CA PRO A 218 8.83 9.40 -4.21
C PRO A 218 9.64 8.20 -3.74
N ASN A 219 9.91 7.29 -4.66
CA ASN A 219 10.75 6.13 -4.44
C ASN A 219 12.23 6.53 -4.59
N PHE A 220 12.86 6.92 -3.49
CA PHE A 220 14.26 7.32 -3.45
C PHE A 220 15.24 6.15 -3.61
N GLU A 221 14.73 4.92 -3.68
CA GLU A 221 15.50 3.71 -3.96
C GLU A 221 15.93 3.59 -5.43
N LEU A 222 15.41 4.47 -6.29
CA LEU A 222 15.74 4.54 -7.71
C LEU A 222 16.65 5.72 -8.02
N GLU A 223 17.47 5.60 -9.06
CA GLU A 223 18.30 6.70 -9.57
C GLU A 223 17.47 7.92 -9.96
N ASN A 224 16.33 7.67 -10.60
CA ASN A 224 15.34 8.69 -10.95
C ASN A 224 14.08 8.47 -10.09
N PRO A 225 13.99 9.09 -8.93
CA PRO A 225 12.86 8.92 -8.04
C PRO A 225 11.54 9.27 -8.73
N SER A 226 10.55 8.40 -8.57
CA SER A 226 9.20 8.61 -9.09
C SER A 226 8.16 8.35 -8.00
N GLN A 227 6.97 8.87 -8.19
CA GLN A 227 5.84 8.65 -7.30
C GLN A 227 4.74 7.95 -8.09
N CYS A 228 4.28 6.79 -7.59
CA CYS A 228 3.29 5.98 -8.28
C CYS A 228 1.85 6.38 -7.98
N GLY A 229 1.59 7.22 -7.01
CA GLY A 229 0.25 7.64 -6.65
C GLY A 229 0.29 8.93 -5.84
N THR A 230 -0.64 9.84 -6.09
CA THR A 230 -0.73 11.13 -5.42
C THR A 230 -2.12 11.37 -4.80
N LEU A 231 -3.01 10.38 -4.87
CA LEU A 231 -4.41 10.48 -4.46
C LEU A 231 -4.58 11.05 -3.05
N TYR A 232 -3.84 10.53 -2.06
CA TYR A 232 -3.95 11.01 -0.70
C TYR A 232 -3.45 12.47 -0.55
N GLY A 233 -2.37 12.81 -1.23
CA GLY A 233 -1.85 14.18 -1.23
C GLY A 233 -2.84 15.15 -1.87
N SER A 234 -3.35 14.82 -3.06
CA SER A 234 -4.35 15.64 -3.75
C SER A 234 -5.68 15.73 -2.99
N TYR A 235 -6.11 14.65 -2.32
CA TYR A 235 -7.25 14.67 -1.42
C TYR A 235 -7.07 15.64 -0.25
N LEU A 236 -5.92 15.64 0.41
CA LEU A 236 -5.63 16.58 1.49
C LEU A 236 -5.66 18.03 1.00
N TRP A 237 -5.08 18.25 -0.16
CA TRP A 237 -4.89 19.57 -0.74
C TRP A 237 -6.17 20.12 -1.39
N ALA A 238 -6.90 19.30 -2.16
CA ALA A 238 -8.04 19.77 -2.96
C ALA A 238 -9.39 19.61 -2.23
N TYR A 239 -9.52 18.62 -1.34
CA TYR A 239 -10.80 18.32 -0.69
C TYR A 239 -10.81 18.73 0.80
N ARG A 240 -9.82 18.26 1.56
CA ARG A 240 -9.78 18.57 3.00
C ARG A 240 -9.51 20.03 3.29
N ALA A 241 -8.63 20.67 2.53
CA ALA A 241 -8.33 22.09 2.68
C ALA A 241 -9.55 22.99 2.37
N GLU A 242 -10.43 22.54 1.47
CA GLU A 242 -11.68 23.23 1.12
C GLU A 242 -12.86 22.86 2.04
N GLY A 243 -12.59 22.19 3.18
CA GLY A 243 -13.60 21.85 4.19
C GLY A 243 -14.30 20.51 4.00
N GLY A 244 -13.90 19.69 3.03
CA GLY A 244 -14.41 18.33 2.84
C GLY A 244 -14.18 17.45 4.07
N GLN A 245 -15.16 16.65 4.47
CA GLN A 245 -15.12 15.86 5.71
C GLN A 245 -15.05 14.34 5.47
N GLU A 246 -15.38 13.88 4.27
CA GLU A 246 -15.52 12.46 3.97
C GLU A 246 -14.17 11.79 3.81
N SER A 247 -14.03 10.59 4.37
CA SER A 247 -12.84 9.76 4.18
C SER A 247 -12.90 9.00 2.85
N CYS A 248 -11.75 8.44 2.44
CA CYS A 248 -11.68 7.55 1.28
C CYS A 248 -12.68 6.40 1.41
N GLN A 249 -12.78 5.80 2.60
CA GLN A 249 -13.71 4.71 2.90
C GLN A 249 -15.16 5.15 2.78
N GLU A 250 -15.47 6.39 3.19
CA GLU A 250 -16.82 6.93 3.06
C GLU A 250 -17.26 7.03 1.60
N CYS A 251 -16.40 7.59 0.75
CA CYS A 251 -16.72 7.78 -0.68
C CYS A 251 -16.63 6.46 -1.46
N HIS A 252 -15.53 5.71 -1.33
CA HIS A 252 -15.23 4.56 -2.18
C HIS A 252 -15.85 3.24 -1.74
N MET A 253 -16.25 3.13 -0.49
CA MET A 253 -16.85 1.88 0.04
C MET A 253 -18.34 2.07 0.39
N ARG A 254 -18.68 3.09 1.19
CA ARG A 254 -20.02 3.24 1.75
C ARG A 254 -20.98 3.94 0.80
N LYS A 255 -20.67 5.16 0.37
CA LYS A 255 -21.56 5.95 -0.52
C LYS A 255 -21.66 5.35 -1.92
N SER A 256 -20.56 4.86 -2.45
CA SER A 256 -20.54 4.14 -3.72
C SER A 256 -21.31 2.82 -3.68
N LYS A 257 -21.49 2.22 -2.50
CA LYS A 257 -22.02 0.86 -2.28
C LYS A 257 -21.13 -0.24 -2.89
N LEU A 258 -19.87 0.08 -3.21
CA LEU A 258 -18.91 -0.89 -3.76
C LEU A 258 -18.28 -1.76 -2.66
N GLY A 259 -18.41 -1.34 -1.38
CA GLY A 259 -17.83 -2.07 -0.26
C GLY A 259 -16.33 -2.32 -0.45
N HIS A 260 -15.89 -3.53 -0.24
CA HIS A 260 -14.47 -3.92 -0.39
C HIS A 260 -14.02 -4.18 -1.83
N ASN A 261 -14.91 -4.06 -2.82
CA ASN A 261 -14.51 -4.08 -4.23
C ASN A 261 -13.71 -2.81 -4.60
N MET A 262 -14.17 -1.63 -4.16
CA MET A 262 -13.49 -0.34 -4.33
C MET A 262 -13.10 0.06 -5.77
N GLN A 263 -13.55 -0.66 -6.81
CA GLN A 263 -13.20 -0.41 -8.22
C GLN A 263 -13.99 0.74 -8.81
N SER A 264 -13.79 1.95 -8.28
CA SER A 264 -14.54 3.15 -8.66
C SER A 264 -14.41 3.52 -10.15
N TYR A 265 -13.26 3.26 -10.77
CA TYR A 265 -13.04 3.59 -12.19
C TYR A 265 -13.84 2.73 -13.19
N ASN A 266 -14.34 1.58 -12.74
CA ASN A 266 -15.25 0.73 -13.51
C ASN A 266 -16.73 0.98 -13.19
N ASP A 267 -17.02 1.81 -12.19
CA ASP A 267 -18.37 2.12 -11.78
C ASP A 267 -18.89 3.39 -12.47
N ILE A 268 -19.95 3.22 -13.26
CA ILE A 268 -20.51 4.32 -14.06
C ILE A 268 -21.11 5.43 -13.17
N ASN A 269 -21.62 5.08 -11.99
CA ASN A 269 -22.22 6.06 -11.08
C ASN A 269 -21.12 6.89 -10.40
N MET A 270 -20.04 6.24 -9.98
CA MET A 270 -18.85 6.94 -9.47
C MET A 270 -18.29 7.88 -10.55
N GLY A 271 -18.16 7.41 -11.79
CA GLY A 271 -17.71 8.24 -12.92
C GLY A 271 -18.57 9.46 -13.14
N LYS A 272 -19.90 9.32 -13.10
CA LYS A 272 -20.85 10.43 -13.25
C LYS A 272 -20.79 11.44 -12.10
N THR A 273 -20.48 11.01 -10.89
CA THR A 273 -20.30 11.92 -9.75
C THR A 273 -18.93 12.58 -9.70
N ALA A 274 -17.93 11.93 -10.32
CA ALA A 274 -16.54 12.39 -10.29
C ALA A 274 -16.25 13.51 -11.30
N VAL A 275 -16.97 13.59 -12.41
CA VAL A 275 -16.71 14.55 -13.48
C VAL A 275 -18.00 15.16 -14.02
N ASP A 276 -18.11 16.49 -13.96
CA ASP A 276 -19.09 17.23 -14.76
C ASP A 276 -18.58 17.28 -16.19
N PHE A 277 -19.38 16.82 -17.11
CA PHE A 277 -19.04 16.77 -18.52
C PHE A 277 -20.03 17.60 -19.36
N ARG A 278 -19.53 18.59 -20.08
CA ARG A 278 -20.33 19.47 -20.96
C ARG A 278 -19.75 19.46 -22.36
N VAL A 279 -20.64 19.38 -23.32
CA VAL A 279 -20.27 19.43 -24.75
C VAL A 279 -21.11 20.53 -25.42
N GLU A 280 -20.44 21.42 -26.08
CA GLU A 280 -21.06 22.48 -26.92
C GLU A 280 -20.52 22.32 -28.35
N THR A 281 -21.42 22.49 -29.32
CA THR A 281 -21.04 22.48 -30.73
C THR A 281 -21.43 23.79 -31.38
N LEU A 282 -20.47 24.35 -32.13
CA LEU A 282 -20.67 25.59 -32.91
C LEU A 282 -20.30 25.31 -34.36
N GLY A 283 -21.28 25.56 -35.24
CA GLY A 283 -21.04 25.58 -36.69
C GLY A 283 -20.45 26.93 -37.11
N TYR A 284 -19.41 26.90 -37.91
CA TYR A 284 -18.91 28.14 -38.54
C TYR A 284 -18.38 27.82 -39.95
N ILE A 285 -18.21 28.90 -40.73
CA ILE A 285 -17.69 28.82 -42.08
C ILE A 285 -16.27 29.39 -42.09
N TRP A 286 -15.29 28.55 -42.38
CA TRP A 286 -13.94 28.97 -42.62
C TRP A 286 -13.75 29.45 -44.05
N ARG A 287 -13.22 30.65 -44.24
CA ARG A 287 -12.88 31.16 -45.55
C ARG A 287 -11.42 30.91 -45.87
N ASP A 288 -11.18 30.02 -46.83
CA ASP A 288 -9.88 29.77 -47.39
C ASP A 288 -9.82 30.32 -48.83
N LYS A 289 -9.19 31.48 -49.02
CA LYS A 289 -9.16 32.25 -50.28
C LYS A 289 -10.60 32.50 -50.77
N ALA A 290 -10.99 31.87 -51.86
CA ALA A 290 -12.31 31.99 -52.45
C ALA A 290 -13.31 30.87 -52.01
N LYS A 291 -12.85 29.91 -51.22
CA LYS A 291 -13.67 28.80 -50.79
C LYS A 291 -14.26 29.04 -49.40
N MET A 292 -15.53 28.71 -49.27
CA MET A 292 -16.25 28.68 -48.00
C MET A 292 -16.33 27.25 -47.53
N ILE A 293 -15.62 26.94 -46.45
CA ILE A 293 -15.51 25.56 -45.90
C ILE A 293 -16.32 25.49 -44.61
N PRO A 294 -17.43 24.76 -44.57
CA PRO A 294 -18.15 24.58 -43.32
C PRO A 294 -17.34 23.73 -42.34
N GLN A 295 -17.31 24.16 -41.09
CA GLN A 295 -16.59 23.51 -40.02
C GLN A 295 -17.48 23.42 -38.75
N THR A 296 -17.16 22.49 -37.90
CA THR A 296 -17.77 22.37 -36.58
C THR A 296 -16.69 22.45 -35.52
N LEU A 297 -16.87 23.38 -34.59
CA LEU A 297 -16.08 23.44 -33.37
C LEU A 297 -16.81 22.64 -32.29
N VAL A 298 -16.14 21.68 -31.70
CA VAL A 298 -16.65 20.95 -30.51
C VAL A 298 -15.85 21.43 -29.30
N LYS A 299 -16.54 22.09 -28.37
CA LYS A 299 -15.96 22.49 -27.07
C LYS A 299 -16.37 21.43 -26.06
N ILE A 300 -15.37 20.85 -25.38
CA ILE A 300 -15.56 19.90 -24.30
C ILE A 300 -15.05 20.55 -23.02
N GLU A 301 -15.90 20.59 -22.00
CA GLU A 301 -15.55 21.07 -20.67
C GLU A 301 -15.69 19.90 -19.69
N MET A 302 -14.62 19.63 -18.92
CA MET A 302 -14.59 18.62 -17.88
C MET A 302 -14.19 19.27 -16.56
N ILE A 303 -15.05 19.17 -15.55
CA ILE A 303 -14.80 19.68 -14.20
C ILE A 303 -14.66 18.51 -13.26
N ASN A 304 -13.49 18.38 -12.63
CA ASN A 304 -13.24 17.35 -11.63
C ASN A 304 -13.99 17.65 -10.33
N ARG A 305 -14.79 16.69 -9.87
CA ARG A 305 -15.57 16.71 -8.62
C ARG A 305 -15.15 15.63 -7.64
N ALA A 306 -14.16 14.81 -7.96
CA ALA A 306 -13.80 13.64 -7.18
C ALA A 306 -13.13 13.95 -5.82
N GLY A 307 -12.74 15.19 -5.57
CA GLY A 307 -12.01 15.54 -4.34
C GLY A 307 -10.52 15.14 -4.35
N HIS A 308 -10.02 14.62 -5.46
CA HIS A 308 -8.60 14.33 -5.71
C HIS A 308 -8.32 14.39 -7.22
N ALA A 309 -7.06 14.34 -7.62
CA ALA A 309 -6.67 14.34 -9.03
C ALA A 309 -7.30 13.16 -9.81
N ILE A 310 -7.67 13.40 -11.07
CA ILE A 310 -8.11 12.40 -12.04
C ILE A 310 -7.52 12.80 -13.41
N PRO A 311 -6.80 11.90 -14.09
CA PRO A 311 -6.25 10.64 -13.56
C PRO A 311 -5.19 10.90 -12.52
N ASP A 312 -4.83 9.86 -11.76
CA ASP A 312 -3.71 9.87 -10.83
C ASP A 312 -2.78 8.70 -11.18
N GLY A 313 -1.47 8.88 -10.97
CA GLY A 313 -0.48 7.85 -11.19
C GLY A 313 0.79 8.33 -11.82
#